data_a3f5e9bc6b91965a30284f74ac670783
#
_entry.id   a3f5e9bc6b91965a30284f74ac670783
#
_cell.length_a   1.000
_cell.length_b   1.000
_cell.length_c   1.000
_cell.angle_alpha   90.00
_cell.angle_beta   90.00
_cell.angle_gamma   90.00
#
_symmetry.space_group_name_H-M   'P 1'
#
loop_
_entity.id
_entity.type
_entity.pdbx_description
1 polymer ?
#
loop_
_entity_poly.entity_id
_entity_poly.type
_entity_poly.pdbx_seq_one_letter_code
_entity_poly.pdbx_strand_id
1 'polypeptide(L)'
;MTVTANQVLRPRGPQIERLNGNRAKVVIEPLERGYGHTLGNALRRVLLSSIPGFAITEVEIDGVLHEYTTVEGLQEDVLEVLLNLKDVAIRMHTGESATLSLSKQGPGIVTAADIKVDHNVEILNTEHVIAHLTKDMAINMRLKIERGYGYQPAAARRRPDEETRAIGRLMLDASFSPVRRVAYVVEAARVEQRTDLDKLVIDIETNGTIDAEEAVRTAADILSDQLSVFGDFTHRDRGAAKPASSGVDPILLRPIDDLELTVRSANCLKAESIYYVGDLIQKTEVELLKTPNLGKKSLTEIKEVLAQRGLSLGMKLENWPPAGIASHGMMG
;
A
#
# COMPACT_ATOMS: atom_id res chain seq x y z
N MET A 1 12.40 13.19 44.34
CA MET A 1 11.65 13.18 43.09
C MET A 1 12.66 13.18 41.96
N THR A 2 12.97 12.02 41.42
CA THR A 2 13.89 11.84 40.31
C THR A 2 13.22 12.34 39.04
N VAL A 3 13.69 13.47 38.54
CA VAL A 3 13.32 14.03 37.22
C VAL A 3 13.80 13.03 36.18
N THR A 4 12.89 12.25 35.62
CA THR A 4 13.14 11.36 34.48
C THR A 4 13.43 12.26 33.26
N ALA A 5 14.69 12.25 32.86
CA ALA A 5 15.21 13.03 31.75
C ALA A 5 14.46 12.72 30.44
N ASN A 6 14.11 13.79 29.71
CA ASN A 6 13.90 13.84 28.27
C ASN A 6 12.97 12.80 27.64
N GLN A 7 11.70 12.78 28.02
CA GLN A 7 10.70 12.29 27.08
C GLN A 7 10.40 13.41 26.09
N VAL A 8 10.77 13.17 24.82
CA VAL A 8 10.34 14.00 23.68
C VAL A 8 8.82 14.08 23.72
N LEU A 9 8.27 15.30 23.71
CA LEU A 9 6.83 15.52 23.71
C LEU A 9 6.21 14.84 22.49
N ARG A 10 5.22 13.97 22.73
CA ARG A 10 4.44 13.38 21.64
C ARG A 10 3.40 14.40 21.20
N PRO A 11 3.32 14.71 19.88
CA PRO A 11 2.29 15.58 19.35
C PRO A 11 0.89 14.99 19.62
N ARG A 12 -0.10 15.84 19.74
CA ARG A 12 -1.49 15.45 19.67
C ARG A 12 -1.81 14.99 18.24
N GLY A 13 -2.85 14.19 18.08
CA GLY A 13 -3.27 13.77 16.74
C GLY A 13 -3.47 14.95 15.77
N PRO A 14 -3.27 14.77 14.46
CA PRO A 14 -3.38 15.83 13.48
C PRO A 14 -4.81 16.40 13.49
N GLN A 15 -4.91 17.74 13.48
CA GLN A 15 -6.18 18.45 13.27
C GLN A 15 -6.29 18.78 11.79
N ILE A 16 -7.40 18.41 11.16
CA ILE A 16 -7.62 18.60 9.73
C ILE A 16 -8.71 19.65 9.54
N GLU A 17 -8.35 20.75 8.89
CA GLU A 17 -9.25 21.80 8.48
C GLU A 17 -9.46 21.72 6.96
N ARG A 18 -10.64 21.30 6.52
CA ARG A 18 -11.02 21.27 5.11
C ARG A 18 -11.39 22.68 4.65
N LEU A 19 -10.66 23.21 3.67
CA LEU A 19 -10.88 24.54 3.11
C LEU A 19 -11.86 24.50 1.93
N ASN A 20 -11.61 23.63 0.96
CA ASN A 20 -12.45 23.37 -0.21
C ASN A 20 -12.36 21.87 -0.54
N GLY A 21 -13.20 21.35 -1.44
CA GLY A 21 -13.31 19.91 -1.73
C GLY A 21 -11.98 19.15 -1.87
N ASN A 22 -10.96 19.77 -2.48
CA ASN A 22 -9.66 19.12 -2.77
C ASN A 22 -8.49 19.75 -1.98
N ARG A 23 -8.74 20.68 -1.05
CA ARG A 23 -7.71 21.38 -0.28
C ARG A 23 -7.99 21.31 1.20
N ALA A 24 -6.98 20.93 1.97
CA ALA A 24 -7.04 20.89 3.42
C ALA A 24 -5.75 21.38 4.07
N LYS A 25 -5.89 21.91 5.29
CA LYS A 25 -4.77 22.19 6.19
C LYS A 25 -4.70 21.12 7.26
N VAL A 26 -3.51 20.60 7.48
CA VAL A 26 -3.21 19.63 8.53
C VAL A 26 -2.32 20.30 9.55
N VAL A 27 -2.78 20.41 10.80
CA VAL A 27 -2.08 21.05 11.90
C VAL A 27 -1.62 19.98 12.89
N ILE A 28 -0.34 20.00 13.22
CA ILE A 28 0.30 19.08 14.18
C ILE A 28 1.01 19.91 15.25
N GLU A 29 0.56 19.81 16.47
CA GLU A 29 1.13 20.47 17.65
C GLU A 29 0.89 19.67 18.94
N PRO A 30 1.72 19.84 19.99
CA PRO A 30 3.03 20.49 19.96
C PRO A 30 4.14 19.57 19.45
N LEU A 31 5.14 20.12 18.79
CA LEU A 31 6.36 19.43 18.39
C LEU A 31 7.54 20.03 19.17
N GLU A 32 8.58 19.24 19.42
CA GLU A 32 9.84 19.79 19.94
C GLU A 32 10.49 20.70 18.90
N ARG A 33 11.24 21.69 19.37
CA ARG A 33 11.89 22.68 18.52
C ARG A 33 12.74 22.04 17.41
N GLY A 34 12.50 22.47 16.17
CA GLY A 34 13.17 21.99 14.97
C GLY A 34 12.47 20.80 14.28
N TYR A 35 11.66 20.02 15.02
CA TYR A 35 10.92 18.90 14.42
C TYR A 35 9.88 19.34 13.40
N GLY A 36 9.31 20.54 13.55
CA GLY A 36 8.39 21.11 12.57
C GLY A 36 8.98 21.16 11.17
N HIS A 37 10.21 21.67 11.03
CA HIS A 37 10.91 21.73 9.75
C HIS A 37 11.34 20.36 9.24
N THR A 38 11.84 19.48 10.11
CA THR A 38 12.27 18.13 9.74
C THR A 38 11.10 17.31 9.20
N LEU A 39 10.00 17.25 9.94
CA LEU A 39 8.81 16.49 9.54
C LEU A 39 8.09 17.15 8.36
N GLY A 40 7.96 18.48 8.37
CA GLY A 40 7.31 19.22 7.29
C GLY A 40 8.01 19.03 5.95
N ASN A 41 9.34 19.09 5.90
CA ASN A 41 10.09 18.85 4.67
C ASN A 41 10.02 17.38 4.23
N ALA A 42 10.16 16.42 5.15
CA ALA A 42 10.09 15.01 4.84
C ALA A 42 8.71 14.64 4.28
N LEU A 43 7.63 15.03 4.98
CA LEU A 43 6.26 14.78 4.53
C LEU A 43 5.95 15.44 3.20
N ARG A 44 6.36 16.70 3.00
CA ARG A 44 6.18 17.40 1.72
C ARG A 44 6.81 16.62 0.57
N ARG A 45 8.03 16.12 0.74
CA ARG A 45 8.73 15.36 -0.30
C ARG A 45 8.01 14.06 -0.63
N VAL A 46 7.62 13.30 0.39
CA VAL A 46 6.91 12.03 0.20
C VAL A 46 5.54 12.24 -0.42
N LEU A 47 4.79 13.24 0.03
CA LEU A 47 3.48 13.60 -0.54
C LEU A 47 3.54 13.91 -2.03
N LEU A 48 4.59 14.58 -2.49
CA LEU A 48 4.74 14.96 -3.91
C LEU A 48 5.30 13.84 -4.79
N SER A 49 6.12 12.94 -4.24
CA SER A 49 6.88 11.96 -5.04
C SER A 49 6.46 10.51 -4.88
N SER A 50 5.85 10.14 -3.76
CA SER A 50 5.75 8.73 -3.38
C SER A 50 4.32 8.24 -3.20
N ILE A 51 3.32 9.11 -3.28
CA ILE A 51 1.91 8.69 -3.27
C ILE A 51 1.57 8.04 -4.61
N PRO A 52 1.02 6.82 -4.62
CA PRO A 52 0.60 6.15 -5.85
C PRO A 52 -0.60 6.85 -6.48
N GLY A 53 -0.66 6.84 -7.79
CA GLY A 53 -1.81 7.34 -8.54
C GLY A 53 -1.91 6.70 -9.91
N PHE A 54 -2.87 7.13 -10.69
CA PHE A 54 -3.15 6.65 -12.03
C PHE A 54 -3.03 7.78 -13.03
N ALA A 55 -2.49 7.48 -14.22
CA ALA A 55 -2.37 8.44 -15.30
C ALA A 55 -2.51 7.75 -16.66
N ILE A 56 -2.89 8.53 -17.67
CA ILE A 56 -2.88 8.09 -19.07
C ILE A 56 -1.42 8.06 -19.52
N THR A 57 -0.97 6.90 -19.99
CA THR A 57 0.41 6.64 -20.38
C THR A 57 0.59 6.54 -21.89
N GLU A 58 -0.42 6.04 -22.58
CA GLU A 58 -0.43 5.84 -24.02
C GLU A 58 -1.80 6.24 -24.58
N VAL A 59 -1.79 6.83 -25.79
CA VAL A 59 -3.00 7.21 -26.53
C VAL A 59 -2.85 6.75 -27.97
N GLU A 60 -3.92 6.17 -28.51
CA GLU A 60 -4.07 5.90 -29.93
C GLU A 60 -5.26 6.73 -30.42
N ILE A 61 -5.06 7.55 -31.45
CA ILE A 61 -6.10 8.38 -32.06
C ILE A 61 -6.27 7.90 -33.51
N ASP A 62 -7.48 7.61 -33.92
CA ASP A 62 -7.77 7.14 -35.27
C ASP A 62 -7.28 8.17 -36.32
N GLY A 63 -6.47 7.72 -37.25
CA GLY A 63 -5.91 8.56 -38.32
C GLY A 63 -4.67 9.39 -37.94
N VAL A 64 -4.18 9.28 -36.69
CA VAL A 64 -2.99 10.00 -36.20
C VAL A 64 -1.81 9.05 -36.05
N LEU A 65 -0.67 9.39 -36.68
CA LEU A 65 0.55 8.57 -36.64
C LEU A 65 1.63 9.12 -35.72
N HIS A 66 1.63 10.42 -35.45
CA HIS A 66 2.61 11.08 -34.58
C HIS A 66 2.03 12.33 -33.94
N GLU A 67 2.62 12.79 -32.85
CA GLU A 67 2.16 13.89 -32.00
C GLU A 67 2.12 15.27 -32.68
N TYR A 68 2.85 15.45 -33.73
CA TYR A 68 2.91 16.74 -34.47
C TYR A 68 1.92 16.81 -35.64
N THR A 69 0.93 15.93 -35.67
CA THR A 69 -0.12 15.92 -36.67
C THR A 69 -1.22 16.92 -36.29
N THR A 70 -1.78 17.59 -37.30
CA THR A 70 -3.03 18.34 -37.18
C THR A 70 -4.16 17.51 -37.79
N VAL A 71 -5.30 17.45 -37.08
CA VAL A 71 -6.49 16.72 -37.53
C VAL A 71 -7.49 17.74 -38.08
N GLU A 72 -7.92 17.58 -39.33
CA GLU A 72 -8.89 18.49 -39.92
C GLU A 72 -10.24 18.41 -39.17
N GLY A 73 -10.75 19.56 -38.72
CA GLY A 73 -11.98 19.62 -37.91
C GLY A 73 -11.76 19.62 -36.43
N LEU A 74 -10.52 19.48 -35.95
CA LEU A 74 -10.11 19.70 -34.57
C LEU A 74 -9.55 21.13 -34.45
N GLN A 75 -9.86 21.83 -33.36
CA GLN A 75 -9.35 23.17 -33.12
C GLN A 75 -7.90 23.14 -32.63
N GLU A 76 -7.63 22.21 -31.71
CA GLU A 76 -6.32 21.96 -31.13
C GLU A 76 -5.47 21.05 -32.02
N ASP A 77 -4.16 21.16 -31.91
CA ASP A 77 -3.26 20.16 -32.49
C ASP A 77 -3.22 18.90 -31.58
N VAL A 78 -2.69 17.82 -32.14
CA VAL A 78 -2.61 16.55 -31.38
C VAL A 78 -1.79 16.69 -30.11
N LEU A 79 -0.72 17.50 -30.12
CA LEU A 79 0.12 17.72 -28.96
C LEU A 79 -0.67 18.40 -27.81
N GLU A 80 -1.50 19.38 -28.15
CA GLU A 80 -2.35 20.07 -27.17
C GLU A 80 -3.40 19.13 -26.59
N VAL A 81 -4.02 18.29 -27.43
CA VAL A 81 -4.93 17.22 -26.96
C VAL A 81 -4.23 16.26 -25.98
N LEU A 82 -2.98 15.85 -26.27
CA LEU A 82 -2.20 14.99 -25.39
C LEU A 82 -1.88 15.69 -24.05
N LEU A 83 -1.59 16.99 -24.07
CA LEU A 83 -1.38 17.78 -22.84
C LEU A 83 -2.65 17.89 -22.01
N ASN A 84 -3.81 18.10 -22.65
CA ASN A 84 -5.09 18.12 -21.96
C ASN A 84 -5.44 16.76 -21.32
N LEU A 85 -5.12 15.67 -22.00
CA LEU A 85 -5.32 14.31 -21.45
C LEU A 85 -4.48 14.01 -20.19
N LYS A 86 -3.33 14.68 -20.01
CA LYS A 86 -2.50 14.53 -18.78
C LYS A 86 -3.20 15.03 -17.52
N ASP A 87 -4.11 15.99 -17.64
CA ASP A 87 -4.80 16.61 -16.51
C ASP A 87 -6.10 15.87 -16.11
N VAL A 88 -6.45 14.79 -16.81
CA VAL A 88 -7.61 13.96 -16.45
C VAL A 88 -7.34 13.24 -15.12
N ALA A 89 -8.19 13.49 -14.12
CA ALA A 89 -8.08 12.90 -12.79
C ALA A 89 -8.78 11.54 -12.74
N ILE A 90 -7.99 10.47 -12.68
CA ILE A 90 -8.45 9.08 -12.78
C ILE A 90 -8.24 8.37 -11.46
N ARG A 91 -9.28 7.67 -10.99
CA ARG A 91 -9.23 6.74 -9.86
C ARG A 91 -9.57 5.34 -10.36
N MET A 92 -8.78 4.36 -9.96
CA MET A 92 -9.11 2.94 -10.16
C MET A 92 -9.25 2.25 -8.81
N HIS A 93 -10.25 1.38 -8.69
CA HIS A 93 -10.51 0.64 -7.45
C HIS A 93 -9.69 -0.64 -7.37
N THR A 94 -9.49 -1.32 -8.50
CA THR A 94 -8.73 -2.58 -8.58
C THR A 94 -7.92 -2.65 -9.86
N GLY A 95 -6.76 -3.34 -9.82
CA GLY A 95 -5.88 -3.52 -10.97
C GLY A 95 -4.77 -2.47 -11.06
N GLU A 96 -3.82 -2.72 -11.96
CA GLU A 96 -2.65 -1.86 -12.19
C GLU A 96 -2.71 -1.13 -13.52
N SER A 97 -3.54 -1.59 -14.45
CA SER A 97 -3.71 -0.97 -15.76
C SER A 97 -5.13 -1.21 -16.31
N ALA A 98 -5.60 -0.27 -17.14
CA ALA A 98 -6.86 -0.37 -17.87
C ALA A 98 -6.73 0.29 -19.24
N THR A 99 -7.59 -0.11 -20.18
CA THR A 99 -7.71 0.55 -21.49
C THR A 99 -9.13 1.08 -21.63
N LEU A 100 -9.25 2.39 -21.78
CA LEU A 100 -10.53 3.08 -21.97
C LEU A 100 -10.66 3.55 -23.43
N SER A 101 -11.87 3.83 -23.85
CA SER A 101 -12.17 4.40 -25.13
C SER A 101 -12.92 5.71 -24.98
N LEU A 102 -12.57 6.68 -25.82
CA LEU A 102 -13.33 7.92 -26.00
C LEU A 102 -13.83 7.94 -27.44
N SER A 103 -15.11 8.21 -27.62
CA SER A 103 -15.73 8.36 -28.94
C SER A 103 -16.74 9.46 -28.88
N LYS A 104 -16.58 10.49 -29.71
CA LYS A 104 -17.53 11.59 -29.85
C LYS A 104 -17.67 11.99 -31.29
N GLN A 105 -18.91 12.26 -31.70
CA GLN A 105 -19.27 12.84 -32.99
C GLN A 105 -19.68 14.31 -32.79
N GLY A 106 -19.10 15.21 -33.58
CA GLY A 106 -19.28 16.64 -33.38
C GLY A 106 -20.00 17.33 -34.50
N PRO A 107 -20.14 18.66 -34.47
CA PRO A 107 -19.33 19.65 -33.74
C PRO A 107 -19.67 19.78 -32.26
N GLY A 108 -18.67 20.09 -31.43
CA GLY A 108 -18.86 20.30 -30.00
C GLY A 108 -17.60 20.13 -29.17
N ILE A 109 -17.72 20.32 -27.87
CA ILE A 109 -16.62 20.20 -26.92
C ILE A 109 -16.48 18.73 -26.51
N VAL A 110 -15.27 18.17 -26.63
CA VAL A 110 -14.90 16.85 -26.10
C VAL A 110 -14.41 17.03 -24.68
N THR A 111 -15.06 16.39 -23.73
CA THR A 111 -14.73 16.49 -22.31
C THR A 111 -14.31 15.11 -21.75
N ALA A 112 -13.76 15.10 -20.55
CA ALA A 112 -13.44 13.88 -19.85
C ALA A 112 -14.67 12.99 -19.58
N ALA A 113 -15.89 13.55 -19.54
CA ALA A 113 -17.15 12.80 -19.45
C ALA A 113 -17.42 11.90 -20.67
N ASP A 114 -16.85 12.22 -21.83
CA ASP A 114 -17.02 11.44 -23.06
C ASP A 114 -16.16 10.15 -23.08
N ILE A 115 -15.26 9.98 -22.09
CA ILE A 115 -14.49 8.77 -21.92
C ILE A 115 -15.41 7.67 -21.36
N LYS A 116 -15.49 6.55 -22.06
CA LYS A 116 -16.25 5.37 -21.61
C LYS A 116 -15.46 4.66 -20.52
N VAL A 117 -15.97 4.74 -19.30
CA VAL A 117 -15.36 4.12 -18.13
C VAL A 117 -16.01 2.77 -17.82
N ASP A 118 -15.21 1.83 -17.35
CA ASP A 118 -15.68 0.58 -16.78
C ASP A 118 -16.04 0.79 -15.30
N HIS A 119 -16.78 -0.16 -14.71
CA HIS A 119 -17.17 -0.14 -13.28
C HIS A 119 -15.97 -0.01 -12.29
N ASN A 120 -14.77 -0.25 -12.75
CA ASN A 120 -13.54 -0.21 -11.95
C ASN A 120 -12.79 1.13 -12.03
N VAL A 121 -13.17 2.01 -12.95
CA VAL A 121 -12.50 3.29 -13.22
C VAL A 121 -13.48 4.42 -13.04
N GLU A 122 -13.06 5.48 -12.35
CA GLU A 122 -13.82 6.69 -12.11
C GLU A 122 -13.01 7.90 -12.59
N ILE A 123 -13.66 8.83 -13.28
CA ILE A 123 -13.11 10.12 -13.67
C ILE A 123 -13.74 11.20 -12.81
N LEU A 124 -12.93 11.99 -12.12
CA LEU A 124 -13.40 12.96 -11.12
C LEU A 124 -13.64 14.35 -11.70
N ASN A 125 -12.83 14.76 -12.67
CA ASN A 125 -12.94 16.03 -13.36
C ASN A 125 -13.65 15.89 -14.71
N THR A 126 -14.88 15.42 -14.73
CA THR A 126 -15.66 15.12 -15.93
C THR A 126 -15.85 16.33 -16.86
N GLU A 127 -15.84 17.55 -16.31
CA GLU A 127 -15.95 18.80 -17.09
C GLU A 127 -14.65 19.25 -17.76
N HIS A 128 -13.55 18.55 -17.52
CA HIS A 128 -12.26 18.89 -18.10
C HIS A 128 -12.29 18.74 -19.63
N VAL A 129 -11.95 19.84 -20.32
CA VAL A 129 -11.99 19.91 -21.79
C VAL A 129 -10.73 19.24 -22.37
N ILE A 130 -10.94 18.29 -23.29
CA ILE A 130 -9.87 17.57 -23.98
C ILE A 130 -9.62 18.20 -25.35
N ALA A 131 -10.70 18.52 -26.11
CA ALA A 131 -10.61 19.05 -27.46
C ALA A 131 -11.91 19.74 -27.90
N HIS A 132 -11.85 20.53 -28.98
CA HIS A 132 -13.00 21.15 -29.61
C HIS A 132 -13.15 20.66 -31.07
N LEU A 133 -14.30 20.05 -31.38
CA LEU A 133 -14.66 19.65 -32.73
C LEU A 133 -15.37 20.80 -33.44
N THR A 134 -14.81 21.30 -34.52
CA THR A 134 -15.33 22.43 -35.31
C THR A 134 -16.19 22.00 -36.49
N LYS A 135 -16.04 20.76 -36.93
CA LYS A 135 -16.77 20.16 -38.05
C LYS A 135 -17.53 18.91 -37.60
N ASP A 136 -18.46 18.46 -38.43
CA ASP A 136 -19.13 17.16 -38.20
C ASP A 136 -18.18 16.01 -38.55
N MET A 137 -17.40 15.62 -37.56
CA MET A 137 -16.46 14.51 -37.62
C MET A 137 -16.57 13.66 -36.37
N ALA A 138 -16.13 12.41 -36.45
CA ALA A 138 -15.99 11.54 -35.29
C ALA A 138 -14.54 11.49 -34.86
N ILE A 139 -14.30 11.68 -33.55
CA ILE A 139 -13.00 11.41 -32.95
C ILE A 139 -13.10 10.15 -32.12
N ASN A 140 -12.19 9.21 -32.34
CA ASN A 140 -12.06 7.99 -31.57
C ASN A 140 -10.65 7.89 -31.02
N MET A 141 -10.55 7.62 -29.72
CA MET A 141 -9.30 7.45 -29.00
C MET A 141 -9.32 6.20 -28.15
N ARG A 142 -8.20 5.53 -28.05
CA ARG A 142 -7.92 4.51 -27.03
C ARG A 142 -6.89 5.03 -26.07
N LEU A 143 -7.23 4.98 -24.77
CA LEU A 143 -6.45 5.55 -23.68
C LEU A 143 -5.99 4.40 -22.77
N LYS A 144 -4.69 4.20 -22.63
CA LYS A 144 -4.12 3.26 -21.69
C LYS A 144 -3.78 3.97 -20.40
N ILE A 145 -4.31 3.46 -19.29
CA ILE A 145 -4.08 3.97 -17.95
C ILE A 145 -3.19 2.98 -17.22
N GLU A 146 -2.23 3.49 -16.47
CA GLU A 146 -1.34 2.68 -15.64
C GLU A 146 -1.21 3.31 -14.25
N ARG A 147 -0.85 2.47 -13.27
CA ARG A 147 -0.51 2.88 -11.93
C ARG A 147 0.97 3.22 -11.85
N GLY A 148 1.31 4.27 -11.11
CA GLY A 148 2.71 4.65 -10.91
C GLY A 148 2.89 5.64 -9.76
N TYR A 149 4.10 6.20 -9.68
CA TYR A 149 4.50 7.14 -8.65
C TYR A 149 5.17 8.36 -9.27
N GLY A 150 4.87 9.54 -8.74
CA GLY A 150 5.51 10.79 -9.11
C GLY A 150 5.35 11.13 -10.59
N TYR A 151 6.40 11.70 -11.19
CA TYR A 151 6.44 12.05 -12.62
C TYR A 151 7.38 11.11 -13.37
N GLN A 152 6.88 10.53 -14.44
CA GLN A 152 7.65 9.63 -15.31
C GLN A 152 7.59 10.07 -16.76
N PRO A 153 8.71 10.57 -17.34
CA PRO A 153 8.76 10.94 -18.75
C PRO A 153 8.57 9.69 -19.63
N ALA A 154 7.93 9.88 -20.78
CA ALA A 154 7.70 8.84 -21.79
C ALA A 154 9.00 8.14 -22.20
N ALA A 155 10.10 8.90 -22.31
CA ALA A 155 11.41 8.36 -22.66
C ALA A 155 11.96 7.36 -21.62
N ALA A 156 11.69 7.56 -20.33
CA ALA A 156 12.16 6.68 -19.26
C ALA A 156 11.37 5.36 -19.18
N ARG A 157 10.14 5.32 -19.73
CA ARG A 157 9.28 4.14 -19.74
C ARG A 157 9.46 3.25 -20.97
N ARG A 158 10.34 3.64 -21.89
CA ARG A 158 10.67 2.83 -23.08
C ARG A 158 11.36 1.54 -22.66
N ARG A 159 10.76 0.40 -22.98
CA ARG A 159 11.40 -0.91 -22.80
C ARG A 159 12.30 -1.19 -23.99
N PRO A 160 13.50 -1.76 -23.79
CA PRO A 160 14.42 -2.09 -24.90
C PRO A 160 13.83 -3.04 -25.94
N ASP A 161 12.88 -3.90 -25.53
CA ASP A 161 12.26 -4.90 -26.39
C ASP A 161 11.13 -4.35 -27.28
N GLU A 162 10.78 -3.06 -27.15
CA GLU A 162 9.73 -2.40 -27.96
C GLU A 162 10.28 -1.71 -29.20
N GLU A 163 11.29 -2.29 -29.86
CA GLU A 163 11.80 -1.78 -31.15
C GLU A 163 10.74 -1.82 -32.26
N THR A 164 9.70 -2.64 -32.12
CA THR A 164 8.54 -2.70 -33.04
C THR A 164 7.34 -1.98 -32.45
N ARG A 165 7.39 -0.66 -32.41
CA ARG A 165 6.19 0.12 -32.06
C ARG A 165 5.09 -0.08 -33.10
N ALA A 166 3.88 -0.38 -32.60
CA ALA A 166 2.70 -0.21 -33.43
C ALA A 166 2.60 1.26 -33.86
N ILE A 167 2.61 1.50 -35.17
CA ILE A 167 2.48 2.85 -35.76
C ILE A 167 1.16 3.46 -35.25
N GLY A 168 1.20 4.73 -34.78
CA GLY A 168 0.03 5.44 -34.27
C GLY A 168 -0.14 5.37 -32.74
N ARG A 169 0.77 4.71 -32.00
CA ARG A 169 0.76 4.74 -30.55
C ARG A 169 1.57 5.93 -30.02
N LEU A 170 0.89 6.87 -29.37
CA LEU A 170 1.46 8.08 -28.83
C LEU A 170 1.73 7.90 -27.32
N MET A 171 2.97 8.13 -26.91
CA MET A 171 3.38 8.00 -25.50
C MET A 171 3.29 9.36 -24.81
N LEU A 172 2.64 9.43 -23.64
CA LEU A 172 2.56 10.63 -22.82
C LEU A 172 3.54 10.56 -21.66
N ASP A 173 4.07 11.73 -21.27
CA ASP A 173 4.66 11.87 -19.95
C ASP A 173 3.56 11.73 -18.89
N ALA A 174 3.75 10.84 -17.93
CA ALA A 174 2.74 10.56 -16.93
C ALA A 174 3.04 11.26 -15.60
N SER A 175 2.07 12.03 -15.10
CA SER A 175 2.07 12.57 -13.75
C SER A 175 1.13 11.73 -12.88
N PHE A 176 1.69 10.79 -12.14
CA PHE A 176 0.91 9.86 -11.32
C PHE A 176 0.51 10.47 -9.98
N SER A 177 1.23 11.52 -9.50
CA SER A 177 0.97 12.09 -8.20
C SER A 177 -0.46 12.65 -8.07
N PRO A 178 -1.28 12.15 -7.13
CA PRO A 178 -2.59 12.72 -6.86
C PRO A 178 -2.51 14.05 -6.11
N VAL A 179 -1.34 14.39 -5.57
CA VAL A 179 -1.11 15.64 -4.83
C VAL A 179 -0.51 16.68 -5.77
N ARG A 180 -1.25 17.77 -5.98
CA ARG A 180 -0.85 18.88 -6.86
C ARG A 180 0.09 19.86 -6.19
N ARG A 181 -0.20 20.19 -4.91
CA ARG A 181 0.56 21.19 -4.17
C ARG A 181 0.65 20.83 -2.70
N VAL A 182 1.85 21.02 -2.15
CA VAL A 182 2.10 20.94 -0.71
C VAL A 182 2.94 22.16 -0.30
N ALA A 183 2.42 22.92 0.66
CA ALA A 183 3.17 23.97 1.35
C ALA A 183 3.14 23.69 2.85
N TYR A 184 4.20 24.00 3.58
CA TYR A 184 4.19 23.93 5.04
C TYR A 184 4.77 25.19 5.66
N VAL A 185 4.26 25.52 6.83
CA VAL A 185 4.73 26.62 7.68
C VAL A 185 4.94 26.08 9.09
N VAL A 186 6.00 26.54 9.74
CA VAL A 186 6.25 26.23 11.15
C VAL A 186 6.02 27.49 11.95
N GLU A 187 5.09 27.40 12.89
CA GLU A 187 4.71 28.47 13.80
C GLU A 187 5.19 28.12 15.23
N ALA A 188 5.32 29.12 16.11
CA ALA A 188 5.59 28.85 17.52
C ALA A 188 4.34 28.29 18.21
N ALA A 189 4.51 27.23 18.98
CA ALA A 189 3.49 26.67 19.84
C ALA A 189 3.81 26.92 21.31
N ARG A 190 2.76 27.07 22.13
CA ARG A 190 2.89 27.24 23.58
C ARG A 190 2.13 26.13 24.29
N VAL A 191 2.81 25.46 25.20
CA VAL A 191 2.19 24.53 26.14
C VAL A 191 2.62 24.92 27.54
N GLU A 192 1.67 25.42 28.32
CA GLU A 192 1.88 25.91 29.69
C GLU A 192 3.01 26.95 29.77
N GLN A 193 4.14 26.59 30.39
CA GLN A 193 5.32 27.44 30.56
C GLN A 193 6.29 27.37 29.37
N ARG A 194 6.14 26.37 28.48
CA ARG A 194 7.02 26.19 27.32
C ARG A 194 6.50 26.99 26.13
N THR A 195 7.32 27.87 25.59
CA THR A 195 7.04 28.73 24.43
C THR A 195 7.95 28.41 23.24
N ASP A 196 8.83 27.43 23.41
CA ASP A 196 9.90 27.06 22.48
C ASP A 196 9.52 25.87 21.58
N LEU A 197 8.23 25.54 21.50
CA LEU A 197 7.72 24.43 20.74
C LEU A 197 7.30 24.84 19.33
N ASP A 198 7.31 23.89 18.43
CA ASP A 198 6.88 24.07 17.04
C ASP A 198 5.42 23.63 16.85
N LYS A 199 4.71 24.36 16.00
CA LYS A 199 3.43 23.98 15.40
C LYS A 199 3.61 23.87 13.89
N LEU A 200 3.43 22.69 13.35
CA LEU A 200 3.53 22.43 11.93
C LEU A 200 2.15 22.54 11.28
N VAL A 201 2.04 23.40 10.28
CA VAL A 201 0.85 23.57 9.45
C VAL A 201 1.20 23.15 8.02
N ILE A 202 0.54 22.13 7.50
CA ILE A 202 0.72 21.64 6.13
C ILE A 202 -0.53 21.95 5.32
N ASP A 203 -0.39 22.68 4.23
CA ASP A 203 -1.45 23.02 3.26
C ASP A 203 -1.30 22.10 2.05
N ILE A 204 -2.32 21.26 1.80
CA ILE A 204 -2.30 20.22 0.79
C ILE A 204 -3.44 20.44 -0.18
N GLU A 205 -3.12 20.36 -1.48
CA GLU A 205 -4.10 20.40 -2.56
C GLU A 205 -3.95 19.14 -3.41
N THR A 206 -5.05 18.39 -3.55
CA THR A 206 -5.10 17.14 -4.33
C THR A 206 -5.86 17.36 -5.65
N ASN A 207 -5.80 16.39 -6.55
CA ASN A 207 -6.62 16.38 -7.75
C ASN A 207 -8.04 15.78 -7.53
N GLY A 208 -8.35 15.41 -6.28
CA GLY A 208 -9.64 14.80 -5.89
C GLY A 208 -9.62 13.26 -5.88
N THR A 209 -8.59 12.61 -6.45
CA THR A 209 -8.52 11.13 -6.47
C THR A 209 -8.20 10.53 -5.11
N ILE A 210 -7.60 11.31 -4.22
CA ILE A 210 -7.32 10.94 -2.83
C ILE A 210 -7.74 12.09 -1.90
N ASP A 211 -8.25 11.76 -0.71
CA ASP A 211 -8.49 12.76 0.31
C ASP A 211 -7.17 13.21 0.96
N ALA A 212 -7.08 14.48 1.36
CA ALA A 212 -5.87 15.02 1.96
C ALA A 212 -5.47 14.29 3.25
N GLU A 213 -6.43 13.82 4.05
CA GLU A 213 -6.18 13.00 5.24
C GLU A 213 -5.53 11.68 4.89
N GLU A 214 -6.08 10.97 3.92
CA GLU A 214 -5.55 9.69 3.44
C GLU A 214 -4.16 9.86 2.84
N ALA A 215 -3.92 10.95 2.09
CA ALA A 215 -2.61 11.27 1.53
C ALA A 215 -1.55 11.45 2.62
N VAL A 216 -1.87 12.18 3.71
CA VAL A 216 -0.94 12.37 4.84
C VAL A 216 -0.69 11.06 5.58
N ARG A 217 -1.72 10.24 5.80
CA ARG A 217 -1.58 8.93 6.43
C ARG A 217 -0.67 8.02 5.62
N THR A 218 -0.92 7.91 4.32
CA THR A 218 -0.08 7.12 3.41
C THR A 218 1.36 7.63 3.39
N ALA A 219 1.58 8.95 3.38
CA ALA A 219 2.92 9.52 3.44
C ALA A 219 3.64 9.22 4.75
N ALA A 220 2.93 9.26 5.88
CA ALA A 220 3.47 8.90 7.19
C ALA A 220 3.83 7.42 7.28
N ASP A 221 3.00 6.54 6.74
CA ASP A 221 3.25 5.10 6.68
C ASP A 221 4.49 4.78 5.83
N ILE A 222 4.62 5.41 4.65
CA ILE A 222 5.81 5.28 3.79
C ILE A 222 7.07 5.73 4.53
N LEU A 223 7.03 6.89 5.22
CA LEU A 223 8.17 7.37 6.00
C LEU A 223 8.52 6.44 7.15
N SER A 224 7.53 5.93 7.88
CA SER A 224 7.72 4.99 8.97
C SER A 224 8.37 3.70 8.49
N ASP A 225 7.91 3.17 7.36
CA ASP A 225 8.47 1.97 6.75
C ASP A 225 9.94 2.18 6.35
N GLN A 226 10.25 3.29 5.69
CA GLN A 226 11.63 3.63 5.31
C GLN A 226 12.54 3.86 6.52
N LEU A 227 12.02 4.43 7.61
CA LEU A 227 12.78 4.65 8.84
C LEU A 227 12.97 3.38 9.66
N SER A 228 12.09 2.38 9.52
CA SER A 228 12.19 1.10 10.24
C SER A 228 13.52 0.39 9.99
N VAL A 229 14.05 0.50 8.77
CA VAL A 229 15.36 -0.06 8.38
C VAL A 229 16.49 0.45 9.26
N PHE A 230 16.40 1.69 9.74
CA PHE A 230 17.40 2.29 10.63
C PHE A 230 17.23 1.87 12.11
N GLY A 231 16.05 1.33 12.48
CA GLY A 231 15.81 0.74 13.80
C GLY A 231 16.40 -0.65 13.95
N ASP A 232 16.58 -1.39 12.86
CA ASP A 232 16.98 -2.81 12.83
C ASP A 232 18.48 -3.04 12.77
N PHE A 233 19.32 -2.17 13.37
CA PHE A 233 20.78 -2.36 13.40
C PHE A 233 21.24 -3.65 14.09
N THR A 234 20.38 -4.28 14.90
CA THR A 234 20.69 -5.50 15.64
C THR A 234 20.57 -6.78 14.79
N HIS A 235 20.01 -6.73 13.57
CA HIS A 235 19.71 -7.91 12.77
C HIS A 235 20.69 -8.20 11.61
N ARG A 236 21.80 -7.44 11.48
CA ARG A 236 22.76 -7.64 10.38
C ARG A 236 23.59 -8.93 10.45
N ASP A 237 23.56 -9.67 11.56
CA ASP A 237 24.31 -10.92 11.72
C ASP A 237 23.47 -12.21 11.68
N ARG A 238 22.20 -12.13 11.39
CA ARG A 238 21.38 -13.34 11.17
C ARG A 238 20.78 -13.28 9.76
N GLY A 239 21.35 -14.14 8.89
CA GLY A 239 20.92 -14.26 7.50
C GLY A 239 19.40 -14.37 7.38
N ALA A 240 18.88 -13.63 6.40
CA ALA A 240 17.53 -13.60 5.84
C ALA A 240 16.47 -14.47 6.57
N ALA A 241 15.98 -14.00 7.72
CA ALA A 241 14.75 -14.49 8.30
C ALA A 241 13.65 -13.47 7.98
N LYS A 242 12.60 -13.93 7.31
CA LYS A 242 11.35 -13.19 7.08
C LYS A 242 10.86 -12.51 8.37
N PRO A 243 10.19 -11.33 8.29
CA PRO A 243 9.65 -10.69 9.47
C PRO A 243 8.72 -11.67 10.20
N ALA A 244 9.08 -11.98 11.44
CA ALA A 244 8.23 -12.76 12.31
C ALA A 244 7.00 -11.90 12.63
N SER A 245 5.90 -12.20 11.96
CA SER A 245 4.59 -11.82 12.46
C SER A 245 4.49 -12.34 13.89
N SER A 246 4.09 -11.50 14.83
CA SER A 246 3.76 -11.85 16.21
C SER A 246 2.47 -12.71 16.24
N GLY A 247 2.53 -13.87 15.62
CA GLY A 247 1.48 -14.86 15.57
C GLY A 247 2.12 -16.23 15.67
N VAL A 248 1.69 -17.00 16.63
CA VAL A 248 1.95 -18.43 16.73
C VAL A 248 1.61 -19.04 15.38
N ASP A 249 2.52 -19.82 14.80
CA ASP A 249 2.31 -20.46 13.50
C ASP A 249 0.94 -21.18 13.52
N PRO A 250 0.02 -20.89 12.56
CA PRO A 250 -1.31 -21.49 12.52
C PRO A 250 -1.30 -23.03 12.58
N ILE A 251 -0.20 -23.67 12.17
CA ILE A 251 0.01 -25.12 12.25
C ILE A 251 0.07 -25.59 13.71
N LEU A 252 0.66 -24.80 14.61
CA LEU A 252 0.82 -25.16 16.04
C LEU A 252 -0.50 -25.12 16.80
N LEU A 253 -1.46 -24.34 16.32
CA LEU A 253 -2.81 -24.20 16.90
C LEU A 253 -3.78 -25.31 16.43
N ARG A 254 -3.36 -26.16 15.49
CA ARG A 254 -4.20 -27.26 15.03
C ARG A 254 -4.33 -28.35 16.09
N PRO A 255 -5.52 -28.95 16.24
CA PRO A 255 -5.71 -30.08 17.10
C PRO A 255 -4.93 -31.31 16.58
N ILE A 256 -4.54 -32.19 17.48
CA ILE A 256 -3.79 -33.41 17.15
C ILE A 256 -4.58 -34.33 16.20
N ASP A 257 -5.91 -34.26 16.20
CA ASP A 257 -6.75 -35.03 15.29
C ASP A 257 -6.51 -34.73 13.82
N ASP A 258 -6.03 -33.51 13.50
CA ASP A 258 -5.69 -33.09 12.13
C ASP A 258 -4.33 -33.66 11.63
N LEU A 259 -3.59 -34.37 12.47
CA LEU A 259 -2.29 -34.95 12.10
C LEU A 259 -2.40 -36.32 11.41
N GLU A 260 -3.64 -36.83 11.15
CA GLU A 260 -3.89 -38.14 10.53
C GLU A 260 -3.15 -39.31 11.22
N LEU A 261 -2.97 -39.21 12.55
CA LEU A 261 -2.39 -40.27 13.36
C LEU A 261 -3.38 -41.42 13.53
N THR A 262 -2.85 -42.63 13.82
CA THR A 262 -3.74 -43.73 14.19
C THR A 262 -4.57 -43.38 15.43
N VAL A 263 -5.82 -43.86 15.51
CA VAL A 263 -6.74 -43.62 16.63
C VAL A 263 -6.11 -43.95 17.97
N ARG A 264 -5.24 -44.98 17.99
CA ARG A 264 -4.53 -45.38 19.21
C ARG A 264 -3.48 -44.35 19.62
N SER A 265 -2.70 -43.82 18.67
CA SER A 265 -1.70 -42.77 18.92
C SER A 265 -2.35 -41.47 19.38
N ALA A 266 -3.44 -41.05 18.75
CA ALA A 266 -4.18 -39.85 19.12
C ALA A 266 -4.79 -39.95 20.54
N ASN A 267 -5.39 -41.10 20.89
CA ASN A 267 -5.97 -41.31 22.21
C ASN A 267 -4.89 -41.33 23.32
N CYS A 268 -3.71 -41.88 23.07
CA CYS A 268 -2.62 -41.85 24.03
C CYS A 268 -2.10 -40.43 24.29
N LEU A 269 -2.01 -39.58 23.26
CA LEU A 269 -1.61 -38.19 23.40
C LEU A 269 -2.65 -37.35 24.17
N LYS A 270 -3.94 -37.56 23.88
CA LYS A 270 -5.06 -36.90 24.62
C LYS A 270 -5.09 -37.30 26.08
N ALA A 271 -4.79 -38.54 26.45
CA ALA A 271 -4.70 -39.01 27.82
C ALA A 271 -3.61 -38.27 28.63
N GLU A 272 -2.58 -37.78 27.97
CA GLU A 272 -1.50 -36.96 28.56
C GLU A 272 -1.75 -35.45 28.46
N SER A 273 -3.00 -35.05 28.20
CA SER A 273 -3.40 -33.63 28.06
C SER A 273 -2.68 -32.90 26.93
N ILE A 274 -2.24 -33.59 25.87
CA ILE A 274 -1.64 -33.03 24.66
C ILE A 274 -2.77 -32.91 23.64
N TYR A 275 -3.26 -31.71 23.39
CA TYR A 275 -4.41 -31.46 22.50
C TYR A 275 -4.03 -30.79 21.20
N TYR A 276 -2.93 -30.01 21.20
CA TYR A 276 -2.49 -29.22 20.06
C TYR A 276 -1.12 -29.66 19.57
N VAL A 277 -0.82 -29.39 18.30
CA VAL A 277 0.47 -29.65 17.69
C VAL A 277 1.60 -28.95 18.47
N GLY A 278 1.35 -27.72 18.94
CA GLY A 278 2.27 -26.95 19.76
C GLY A 278 2.62 -27.59 21.11
N ASP A 279 1.70 -28.35 21.73
CA ASP A 279 1.98 -29.11 22.95
C ASP A 279 2.86 -30.32 22.65
N LEU A 280 2.60 -30.98 21.51
CA LEU A 280 3.30 -32.20 21.09
C LEU A 280 4.77 -31.93 20.79
N ILE A 281 5.10 -30.87 20.04
CA ILE A 281 6.48 -30.58 19.65
C ILE A 281 7.39 -30.17 20.81
N GLN A 282 6.81 -29.69 21.94
CA GLN A 282 7.59 -29.35 23.14
C GLN A 282 8.00 -30.60 23.93
N LYS A 283 7.33 -31.73 23.73
CA LYS A 283 7.70 -32.99 24.37
C LYS A 283 8.91 -33.63 23.71
N THR A 284 9.79 -34.17 24.52
CA THR A 284 10.95 -34.93 24.05
C THR A 284 10.58 -36.39 23.77
N GLU A 285 11.33 -37.07 22.93
CA GLU A 285 11.14 -38.50 22.65
C GLU A 285 11.13 -39.37 23.93
N VAL A 286 11.98 -39.02 24.89
CA VAL A 286 12.10 -39.73 26.16
C VAL A 286 10.85 -39.57 27.02
N GLU A 287 10.22 -38.39 26.98
CA GLU A 287 8.97 -38.11 27.70
C GLU A 287 7.83 -38.88 27.07
N LEU A 288 7.72 -38.87 25.74
CA LEU A 288 6.66 -39.59 25.03
C LEU A 288 6.79 -41.12 25.19
N LEU A 289 7.99 -41.67 25.30
CA LEU A 289 8.19 -43.09 25.58
C LEU A 289 7.84 -43.51 27.01
N LYS A 290 7.78 -42.58 27.97
CA LYS A 290 7.30 -42.82 29.34
C LYS A 290 5.78 -42.89 29.44
N THR A 291 5.06 -42.38 28.42
CA THR A 291 3.61 -42.41 28.38
C THR A 291 3.10 -43.85 28.27
N PRO A 292 2.16 -44.25 29.15
CA PRO A 292 1.62 -45.61 29.11
C PRO A 292 0.87 -45.81 27.76
N ASN A 293 1.05 -46.97 27.17
CA ASN A 293 0.45 -47.39 25.89
C ASN A 293 0.97 -46.72 24.60
N LEU A 294 1.99 -45.83 24.65
CA LEU A 294 2.64 -45.28 23.48
C LEU A 294 3.90 -46.14 23.14
N GLY A 295 3.81 -46.92 22.06
CA GLY A 295 4.90 -47.82 21.63
C GLY A 295 5.88 -47.13 20.67
N LYS A 296 7.04 -47.78 20.45
CA LYS A 296 8.05 -47.28 19.50
C LYS A 296 7.52 -47.07 18.10
N LYS A 297 6.55 -47.89 17.63
CA LYS A 297 5.88 -47.73 16.32
C LYS A 297 5.10 -46.45 16.23
N SER A 298 4.31 -46.14 17.28
CA SER A 298 3.54 -44.85 17.34
C SER A 298 4.45 -43.63 17.40
N LEU A 299 5.60 -43.72 18.05
CA LEU A 299 6.59 -42.65 18.08
C LEU A 299 7.20 -42.40 16.69
N THR A 300 7.49 -43.46 15.94
CA THR A 300 8.01 -43.33 14.56
C THR A 300 6.97 -42.65 13.65
N GLU A 301 5.71 -43.11 13.75
CA GLU A 301 4.57 -42.48 13.03
C GLU A 301 4.44 -40.97 13.32
N ILE A 302 4.47 -40.58 14.62
CA ILE A 302 4.43 -39.19 15.03
C ILE A 302 5.59 -38.37 14.44
N LYS A 303 6.83 -38.91 14.47
CA LYS A 303 8.00 -38.27 13.89
C LYS A 303 7.89 -38.06 12.39
N GLU A 304 7.43 -39.07 11.66
CA GLU A 304 7.25 -39.00 10.20
C GLU A 304 6.22 -37.93 9.82
N VAL A 305 5.09 -37.89 10.52
CA VAL A 305 4.03 -36.89 10.26
C VAL A 305 4.49 -35.46 10.63
N LEU A 306 5.24 -35.28 11.72
CA LEU A 306 5.82 -34.00 12.07
C LEU A 306 6.90 -33.56 11.07
N ALA A 307 7.78 -34.49 10.62
CA ALA A 307 8.82 -34.20 9.64
C ALA A 307 8.25 -33.79 8.27
N GLN A 308 7.15 -34.40 7.81
CA GLN A 308 6.44 -33.99 6.58
C GLN A 308 5.94 -32.54 6.65
N ARG A 309 5.70 -32.02 7.86
CA ARG A 309 5.24 -30.65 8.09
C ARG A 309 6.39 -29.71 8.55
N GLY A 310 7.63 -30.18 8.49
CA GLY A 310 8.81 -29.39 8.86
C GLY A 310 8.99 -29.17 10.37
N LEU A 311 8.30 -29.98 11.21
CA LEU A 311 8.34 -29.90 12.67
C LEU A 311 9.16 -31.06 13.26
N SER A 312 9.72 -30.86 14.46
CA SER A 312 10.45 -31.88 15.20
C SER A 312 10.11 -31.86 16.69
N LEU A 313 10.24 -33.02 17.34
CA LEU A 313 10.05 -33.13 18.79
C LEU A 313 11.19 -32.44 19.55
N GLY A 314 10.88 -31.86 20.72
CA GLY A 314 11.86 -31.17 21.56
C GLY A 314 12.08 -29.70 21.19
N MET A 315 11.24 -29.09 20.33
CA MET A 315 11.29 -27.64 20.01
C MET A 315 10.77 -26.83 21.19
N LYS A 316 11.51 -25.80 21.62
CA LYS A 316 11.05 -24.85 22.65
C LYS A 316 10.30 -23.70 22.02
N LEU A 317 9.08 -23.45 22.48
CA LEU A 317 8.26 -22.29 22.10
C LEU A 317 8.29 -21.27 23.25
N GLU A 318 8.72 -20.03 22.98
CA GLU A 318 8.89 -19.00 24.02
C GLU A 318 7.54 -18.42 24.53
N ASN A 319 6.44 -18.55 23.79
CA ASN A 319 5.11 -18.00 24.14
C ASN A 319 3.99 -19.03 23.95
N TRP A 320 4.12 -20.22 24.53
CA TRP A 320 3.09 -21.24 24.47
C TRP A 320 2.57 -21.57 25.87
N PRO A 321 1.24 -21.73 26.09
CA PRO A 321 0.13 -21.52 25.16
C PRO A 321 -0.19 -20.03 24.95
N PRO A 322 -0.65 -19.62 23.76
CA PRO A 322 -1.04 -18.23 23.49
C PRO A 322 -2.28 -17.86 24.30
N ALA A 323 -2.36 -16.58 24.71
CA ALA A 323 -3.50 -16.04 25.43
C ALA A 323 -4.79 -16.19 24.61
N GLY A 324 -5.64 -17.11 24.99
CA GLY A 324 -6.89 -17.47 24.27
C GLY A 324 -7.14 -18.97 24.18
N ILE A 325 -6.12 -19.80 24.37
CA ILE A 325 -6.27 -21.26 24.54
C ILE A 325 -6.17 -21.57 26.03
N ALA A 326 -7.15 -21.08 26.80
CA ALA A 326 -7.27 -21.44 28.21
C ALA A 326 -7.79 -22.88 28.36
N SER A 327 -6.94 -23.78 28.85
CA SER A 327 -7.24 -24.96 29.67
C SER A 327 -8.66 -25.57 29.50
N HIS A 328 -8.85 -26.44 28.54
CA HIS A 328 -9.94 -27.44 28.56
C HIS A 328 -9.57 -28.64 29.44
N GLY A 329 -9.05 -28.40 30.64
CA GLY A 329 -8.56 -29.42 31.52
C GLY A 329 -8.84 -29.19 33.00
N MET A 330 -10.01 -28.54 33.33
CA MET A 330 -10.52 -28.51 34.71
C MET A 330 -12.05 -28.42 34.67
N MET A 331 -12.73 -29.48 34.35
CA MET A 331 -14.08 -29.83 34.77
C MET A 331 -14.36 -31.28 34.36
N GLY A 332 -14.31 -32.17 35.34
CA GLY A 332 -14.71 -33.55 35.18
C GLY A 332 -14.07 -34.43 36.24
#